data_040dc0d165d9d3ec538900ff0dc191ad
#
_entry.id   040dc0d165d9d3ec538900ff0dc191ad
#
_cell.length_a   1.000
_cell.length_b   1.000
_cell.length_c   1.000
_cell.angle_alpha   90.00
_cell.angle_beta   90.00
_cell.angle_gamma   90.00
#
_symmetry.space_group_name_H-M   'P 1'
#
loop_
_entity.id
_entity.type
_entity.pdbx_description
1 polymer ?
#
loop_
_entity_poly.entity_id
_entity_poly.type
_entity_poly.pdbx_seq_one_letter_code
_entity_poly.pdbx_strand_id
1 'polypeptide(L)'
;MFKNILHHHARSADDCGHLCCTKVEDFAVSFGRAEIFSGVNLHVHCGQLTALIGPNGAGKSTLLRAILGEVPHKGRLSYTDAAGKRAGHPVIGYVPQYLRFDVSSPTSVMDIFMACLSHRPVWLFSTKSLRPRVLKSLARVRAEHLIDRRLGALSGGELQRVLLALALDPAPDLLLLDEPVSGVDQNGLELFYQLVAELRAEEDRAIILISHDLNLVAKYADQVVLLDHAVVVSGTPAEVFGDVRTKKIFGMLAGADLQEMAADAPAAAQSKGMPKQERTEKESGEMH
;
A
#
# COMPACT_ATOMS: atom_id res chain seq x y z
N MET A 1 12.36 6.78 -15.77
CA MET A 1 12.18 7.08 -14.36
C MET A 1 10.74 6.88 -13.91
N PHE A 2 9.72 7.23 -14.71
CA PHE A 2 8.30 7.06 -14.36
C PHE A 2 7.74 5.64 -14.57
N LYS A 3 8.50 4.71 -15.19
CA LYS A 3 8.05 3.32 -15.41
C LYS A 3 7.78 2.53 -14.13
N ASN A 4 8.34 2.96 -13.00
CA ASN A 4 8.21 2.26 -11.71
C ASN A 4 6.96 2.65 -10.91
N ILE A 5 6.16 3.64 -11.37
CA ILE A 5 4.91 4.02 -10.70
C ILE A 5 3.77 3.07 -11.10
N LEU A 6 3.89 2.43 -12.27
CA LEU A 6 2.85 1.57 -12.83
C LEU A 6 3.47 0.24 -13.29
N HIS A 7 3.45 -0.75 -12.42
CA HIS A 7 3.73 -2.13 -12.82
C HIS A 7 2.49 -2.74 -13.46
N HIS A 8 2.38 -2.58 -14.79
CA HIS A 8 1.30 -3.17 -15.57
C HIS A 8 1.69 -4.55 -16.08
N HIS A 9 0.95 -5.55 -15.60
CA HIS A 9 0.65 -6.70 -16.43
C HIS A 9 -0.75 -6.46 -17.02
N ALA A 10 -0.83 -6.27 -18.34
CA ALA A 10 -2.09 -6.05 -19.04
C ALA A 10 -3.04 -7.25 -18.78
N ARG A 11 -4.18 -7.00 -18.13
CA ARG A 11 -5.29 -7.97 -18.07
C ARG A 11 -6.07 -7.92 -19.37
N SER A 12 -6.52 -9.09 -19.84
CA SER A 12 -7.61 -9.16 -20.81
C SER A 12 -8.90 -8.64 -20.15
N ALA A 13 -9.76 -7.97 -20.91
CA ALA A 13 -10.98 -7.30 -20.41
C ALA A 13 -12.01 -8.25 -19.74
N ASP A 14 -11.79 -9.56 -19.81
CA ASP A 14 -12.71 -10.60 -19.32
C ASP A 14 -12.35 -11.14 -17.93
N ASP A 15 -11.24 -10.71 -17.33
CA ASP A 15 -10.77 -11.23 -16.04
C ASP A 15 -11.09 -10.23 -14.90
N CYS A 16 -12.37 -10.12 -14.55
CA CYS A 16 -12.88 -9.28 -13.46
C CYS A 16 -12.73 -9.95 -12.07
N GLY A 17 -11.79 -10.86 -11.88
CA GLY A 17 -11.48 -11.45 -10.59
C GLY A 17 -10.84 -10.43 -9.65
N HIS A 18 -11.61 -9.86 -8.72
CA HIS A 18 -11.03 -9.05 -7.65
C HIS A 18 -10.09 -9.91 -6.82
N LEU A 19 -8.84 -9.47 -6.69
CA LEU A 19 -7.88 -10.06 -5.78
C LEU A 19 -8.39 -9.90 -4.34
N CYS A 20 -8.58 -11.01 -3.64
CA CYS A 20 -9.03 -11.00 -2.26
C CYS A 20 -7.87 -10.97 -1.26
N CYS A 21 -6.73 -11.55 -1.60
CA CYS A 21 -5.58 -11.47 -0.73
C CYS A 21 -4.23 -11.65 -1.44
N THR A 22 -3.24 -10.99 -0.86
CA THR A 22 -1.82 -11.12 -1.20
C THR A 22 -1.12 -11.84 -0.07
N LYS A 23 -0.45 -12.96 -0.37
CA LYS A 23 0.36 -13.71 0.59
C LYS A 23 1.83 -13.64 0.20
N VAL A 24 2.63 -13.23 1.14
CA VAL A 24 4.08 -13.26 1.12
C VAL A 24 4.49 -14.38 2.06
N GLU A 25 5.20 -15.40 1.56
CA GLU A 25 5.59 -16.58 2.31
C GLU A 25 7.10 -16.75 2.28
N ASP A 26 7.72 -16.75 3.44
CA ASP A 26 9.15 -16.96 3.67
C ASP A 26 10.04 -16.05 2.80
N PHE A 27 9.66 -14.76 2.67
CA PHE A 27 10.46 -13.81 1.90
C PHE A 27 11.79 -13.52 2.59
N ALA A 28 12.84 -13.56 1.78
CA ALA A 28 14.18 -13.16 2.16
C ALA A 28 14.85 -12.38 1.03
N VAL A 29 15.53 -11.30 1.36
CA VAL A 29 16.30 -10.46 0.43
C VAL A 29 17.70 -10.26 0.98
N SER A 30 18.70 -10.45 0.08
CA SER A 30 20.11 -10.21 0.38
C SER A 30 20.78 -9.46 -0.77
N PHE A 31 21.67 -8.52 -0.47
CA PHE A 31 22.54 -7.87 -1.42
C PHE A 31 23.99 -8.33 -1.21
N GLY A 32 24.45 -9.21 -2.08
CA GLY A 32 25.73 -9.87 -1.90
C GLY A 32 25.74 -10.75 -0.64
N ARG A 33 26.57 -10.36 0.36
CA ARG A 33 26.63 -11.07 1.65
C ARG A 33 25.75 -10.45 2.74
N ALA A 34 25.18 -9.28 2.50
CA ALA A 34 24.35 -8.59 3.48
C ALA A 34 22.90 -9.06 3.35
N GLU A 35 22.40 -9.75 4.36
CA GLU A 35 20.98 -10.06 4.50
C GLU A 35 20.24 -8.81 4.95
N ILE A 36 19.19 -8.43 4.22
CA ILE A 36 18.34 -7.28 4.55
C ILE A 36 17.22 -7.72 5.46
N PHE A 37 16.54 -8.79 5.09
CA PHE A 37 15.55 -9.47 5.92
C PHE A 37 15.39 -10.92 5.49
N SER A 38 14.87 -11.75 6.38
CA SER A 38 14.58 -13.17 6.12
C SER A 38 13.32 -13.64 6.85
N GLY A 39 12.70 -14.72 6.34
CA GLY A 39 11.55 -15.37 6.94
C GLY A 39 10.30 -14.46 7.05
N VAL A 40 10.15 -13.46 6.18
CA VAL A 40 9.02 -12.54 6.24
C VAL A 40 7.78 -13.22 5.68
N ASN A 41 6.75 -13.29 6.53
CA ASN A 41 5.43 -13.80 6.19
C ASN A 41 4.40 -12.69 6.40
N LEU A 42 3.62 -12.35 5.36
CA LEU A 42 2.56 -11.35 5.38
C LEU A 42 1.31 -11.89 4.69
N HIS A 43 0.17 -11.50 5.24
CA HIS A 43 -1.11 -11.77 4.62
C HIS A 43 -1.92 -10.47 4.60
N VAL A 44 -2.14 -9.94 3.40
CA VAL A 44 -2.83 -8.67 3.16
C VAL A 44 -4.14 -8.96 2.46
N HIS A 45 -5.24 -8.54 3.07
CA HIS A 45 -6.59 -8.73 2.54
C HIS A 45 -7.08 -7.49 1.79
N CYS A 46 -7.99 -7.69 0.83
CA CYS A 46 -8.73 -6.59 0.22
C CYS A 46 -9.58 -5.87 1.28
N GLY A 47 -9.84 -4.59 1.06
CA GLY A 47 -10.53 -3.75 2.02
C GLY A 47 -9.76 -3.46 3.30
N GLN A 48 -8.46 -3.81 3.37
CA GLN A 48 -7.63 -3.55 4.55
C GLN A 48 -6.45 -2.63 4.24
N LEU A 49 -6.18 -1.73 5.18
CA LEU A 49 -4.97 -0.94 5.25
C LEU A 49 -3.98 -1.62 6.23
N THR A 50 -2.95 -2.24 5.66
CA THR A 50 -1.85 -2.82 6.43
C THR A 50 -0.73 -1.81 6.53
N ALA A 51 -0.44 -1.33 7.74
CA ALA A 51 0.71 -0.45 7.99
C ALA A 51 1.96 -1.27 8.30
N LEU A 52 3.04 -0.99 7.57
CA LEU A 52 4.36 -1.56 7.79
C LEU A 52 5.23 -0.54 8.53
N ILE A 53 5.51 -0.81 9.79
CA ILE A 53 6.31 0.04 10.67
C ILE A 53 7.64 -0.61 11.04
N GLY A 54 8.58 0.15 11.57
CA GLY A 54 9.86 -0.36 12.04
C GLY A 54 10.98 0.67 11.91
N PRO A 55 12.16 0.40 12.47
CA PRO A 55 13.29 1.32 12.42
C PRO A 55 13.80 1.57 11.00
N ASN A 56 14.62 2.61 10.85
CA ASN A 56 15.29 2.86 9.57
C ASN A 56 16.28 1.73 9.29
N GLY A 57 16.33 1.27 8.04
CA GLY A 57 17.16 0.14 7.65
C GLY A 57 16.56 -1.25 7.89
N ALA A 58 15.39 -1.37 8.53
CA ALA A 58 14.71 -2.64 8.82
C ALA A 58 14.27 -3.44 7.56
N GLY A 59 14.39 -2.86 6.38
CA GLY A 59 14.04 -3.51 5.11
C GLY A 59 12.65 -3.21 4.56
N LYS A 60 11.89 -2.24 5.15
CA LYS A 60 10.52 -1.92 4.76
C LYS A 60 10.35 -1.61 3.27
N SER A 61 11.06 -0.59 2.75
CA SER A 61 11.01 -0.22 1.32
C SER A 61 11.56 -1.33 0.42
N THR A 62 12.55 -2.10 0.91
CA THR A 62 13.09 -3.25 0.19
C THR A 62 12.02 -4.35 0.05
N LEU A 63 11.19 -4.56 1.08
CA LEU A 63 10.07 -5.51 1.03
C LEU A 63 9.03 -5.09 -0.02
N LEU A 64 8.63 -3.79 -0.06
CA LEU A 64 7.72 -3.31 -1.11
C LEU A 64 8.31 -3.51 -2.51
N ARG A 65 9.61 -3.21 -2.70
CA ARG A 65 10.29 -3.40 -3.98
C ARG A 65 10.45 -4.87 -4.37
N ALA A 66 10.56 -5.78 -3.39
CA ALA A 66 10.53 -7.22 -3.64
C ALA A 66 9.14 -7.69 -4.07
N ILE A 67 8.05 -7.17 -3.46
CA ILE A 67 6.66 -7.43 -3.89
C ILE A 67 6.42 -6.90 -5.31
N LEU A 68 6.99 -5.75 -5.67
CA LEU A 68 6.95 -5.19 -7.03
C LEU A 68 7.75 -6.02 -8.05
N GLY A 69 8.59 -6.95 -7.59
CA GLY A 69 9.51 -7.70 -8.47
C GLY A 69 10.74 -6.91 -8.93
N GLU A 70 11.00 -5.73 -8.34
CA GLU A 70 12.19 -4.91 -8.65
C GLU A 70 13.47 -5.44 -8.00
N VAL A 71 13.34 -6.20 -6.93
CA VAL A 71 14.45 -6.78 -6.18
C VAL A 71 14.30 -8.29 -6.15
N PRO A 72 15.36 -9.06 -6.49
CA PRO A 72 15.36 -10.50 -6.37
C PRO A 72 15.12 -10.93 -4.92
N HIS A 73 14.23 -11.89 -4.72
CA HIS A 73 13.89 -12.42 -3.40
C HIS A 73 13.84 -13.95 -3.42
N LYS A 74 13.98 -14.57 -2.25
CA LYS A 74 13.59 -15.95 -1.97
C LYS A 74 12.17 -15.96 -1.42
N GLY A 75 11.56 -17.14 -1.32
CA GLY A 75 10.19 -17.30 -0.85
C GLY A 75 9.16 -17.23 -1.96
N ARG A 76 7.89 -17.15 -1.60
CA ARG A 76 6.76 -17.18 -2.53
C ARG A 76 5.87 -15.96 -2.35
N LEU A 77 5.51 -15.35 -3.48
CA LEU A 77 4.45 -14.36 -3.56
C LEU A 77 3.26 -14.98 -4.28
N SER A 78 2.10 -14.96 -3.67
CA SER A 78 0.88 -15.51 -4.25
C SER A 78 -0.28 -14.55 -4.08
N TYR A 79 -1.16 -14.57 -5.09
CA TYR A 79 -2.35 -13.75 -5.16
C TYR A 79 -3.54 -14.68 -5.33
N THR A 80 -4.60 -14.45 -4.54
CA THR A 80 -5.82 -15.24 -4.64
C THR A 80 -7.04 -14.34 -4.79
N ASP A 81 -8.04 -14.83 -5.54
CA ASP A 81 -9.36 -14.21 -5.63
C ASP A 81 -10.21 -14.53 -4.39
N ALA A 82 -11.46 -14.02 -4.36
CA ALA A 82 -12.40 -14.28 -3.29
C ALA A 82 -12.79 -15.77 -3.15
N ALA A 83 -12.60 -16.57 -4.20
CA ALA A 83 -12.85 -18.02 -4.18
C ALA A 83 -11.61 -18.82 -3.74
N GLY A 84 -10.50 -18.14 -3.37
CA GLY A 84 -9.24 -18.78 -2.98
C GLY A 84 -8.45 -19.36 -4.15
N LYS A 85 -8.86 -19.13 -5.39
CA LYS A 85 -8.12 -19.55 -6.57
C LYS A 85 -6.95 -18.59 -6.80
N ARG A 86 -5.84 -19.10 -7.33
CA ARG A 86 -4.73 -18.26 -7.76
C ARG A 86 -5.23 -17.31 -8.85
N ALA A 87 -5.21 -16.03 -8.56
CA ALA A 87 -5.39 -15.00 -9.55
C ALA A 87 -4.11 -14.85 -10.38
N GLY A 88 -4.24 -14.34 -11.59
CA GLY A 88 -3.10 -13.97 -12.43
C GLY A 88 -2.22 -12.88 -11.79
N HIS A 89 -1.43 -12.19 -12.60
CA HIS A 89 -0.64 -11.07 -12.11
C HIS A 89 -1.54 -9.89 -11.72
N PRO A 90 -1.44 -9.37 -10.47
CA PRO A 90 -2.22 -8.22 -10.05
C PRO A 90 -1.75 -6.95 -10.74
N VAL A 91 -2.65 -5.99 -10.85
CA VAL A 91 -2.28 -4.60 -11.11
C VAL A 91 -1.83 -3.98 -9.78
N ILE A 92 -0.58 -3.56 -9.71
CA ILE A 92 -0.03 -2.93 -8.50
C ILE A 92 0.17 -1.44 -8.77
N GLY A 93 -0.46 -0.60 -7.94
CA GLY A 93 -0.17 0.82 -7.87
C GLY A 93 0.95 1.06 -6.85
N TYR A 94 1.90 1.93 -7.18
CA TYR A 94 3.00 2.24 -6.28
C TYR A 94 3.25 3.74 -6.17
N VAL A 95 3.31 4.25 -4.94
CA VAL A 95 3.73 5.61 -4.62
C VAL A 95 5.06 5.53 -3.90
N PRO A 96 6.16 5.97 -4.54
CA PRO A 96 7.51 5.95 -3.95
C PRO A 96 7.69 7.06 -2.93
N GLN A 97 8.59 6.88 -1.97
CA GLN A 97 8.98 7.86 -0.96
C GLN A 97 9.48 9.18 -1.59
N TYR A 98 10.29 9.07 -2.63
CA TYR A 98 10.86 10.23 -3.33
C TYR A 98 10.69 10.08 -4.83
N LEU A 99 10.06 11.07 -5.43
CA LEU A 99 10.09 11.24 -6.88
C LEU A 99 11.19 12.26 -7.22
N ARG A 100 12.30 11.78 -7.78
CA ARG A 100 13.36 12.67 -8.26
C ARG A 100 12.97 13.21 -9.62
N PHE A 101 12.66 14.49 -9.69
CA PHE A 101 12.48 15.23 -10.93
C PHE A 101 13.18 16.60 -10.80
N ASP A 102 13.53 17.16 -11.95
CA ASP A 102 14.08 18.52 -11.98
C ASP A 102 12.94 19.52 -11.73
N VAL A 103 13.00 20.23 -10.60
CA VAL A 103 12.00 21.21 -10.18
C VAL A 103 11.89 22.34 -11.22
N SER A 104 12.96 22.65 -11.97
CA SER A 104 12.96 23.63 -13.04
C SER A 104 12.31 23.14 -14.34
N SER A 105 12.05 21.83 -14.45
CA SER A 105 11.40 21.23 -15.62
C SER A 105 10.02 21.83 -15.85
N PRO A 106 9.66 22.18 -17.09
CA PRO A 106 8.33 22.68 -17.43
C PRO A 106 7.22 21.62 -17.37
N THR A 107 7.52 20.40 -16.89
CA THR A 107 6.61 19.26 -16.86
C THR A 107 5.38 19.56 -16.01
N SER A 108 4.19 19.47 -16.60
CA SER A 108 2.90 19.62 -15.90
C SER A 108 2.39 18.29 -15.32
N VAL A 109 1.34 18.39 -14.49
CA VAL A 109 0.60 17.21 -14.00
C VAL A 109 0.01 16.43 -15.18
N MET A 110 -0.54 17.09 -16.19
CA MET A 110 -1.05 16.44 -17.39
C MET A 110 0.05 15.67 -18.12
N ASP A 111 1.28 16.22 -18.22
CA ASP A 111 2.39 15.59 -18.93
C ASP A 111 2.84 14.29 -18.27
N ILE A 112 2.88 14.24 -16.92
CA ILE A 112 3.25 12.99 -16.19
C ILE A 112 2.20 11.92 -16.42
N PHE A 113 0.89 12.25 -16.38
CA PHE A 113 -0.16 11.29 -16.68
C PHE A 113 -0.07 10.79 -18.12
N MET A 114 0.18 11.67 -19.08
CA MET A 114 0.39 11.29 -20.48
C MET A 114 1.58 10.33 -20.62
N ALA A 115 2.69 10.61 -19.95
CA ALA A 115 3.89 9.77 -20.00
C ALA A 115 3.66 8.38 -19.41
N CYS A 116 2.83 8.26 -18.38
CA CYS A 116 2.55 7.00 -17.71
C CYS A 116 1.43 6.19 -18.38
N LEU A 117 0.36 6.85 -18.85
CA LEU A 117 -0.82 6.17 -19.40
C LEU A 117 -0.72 5.90 -20.90
N SER A 118 0.19 6.59 -21.61
CA SER A 118 0.37 6.44 -23.04
C SER A 118 1.43 5.40 -23.36
N HIS A 119 1.05 4.33 -24.06
CA HIS A 119 2.01 3.36 -24.63
C HIS A 119 2.66 3.84 -25.94
N ARG A 120 2.29 5.01 -26.44
CA ARG A 120 2.78 5.59 -27.68
C ARG A 120 3.47 6.94 -27.40
N PRO A 121 4.32 7.45 -28.29
CA PRO A 121 4.96 8.74 -28.11
C PRO A 121 3.96 9.87 -27.87
N VAL A 122 4.21 10.72 -26.87
CA VAL A 122 3.31 11.78 -26.40
C VAL A 122 2.88 12.76 -27.52
N TRP A 123 3.76 12.98 -28.50
CA TRP A 123 3.49 13.84 -29.66
C TRP A 123 2.44 13.27 -30.66
N LEU A 124 2.13 11.98 -30.56
CA LEU A 124 1.12 11.30 -31.41
C LEU A 124 -0.29 11.35 -30.80
N PHE A 125 -0.44 11.80 -29.55
CA PHE A 125 -1.72 11.82 -28.86
C PHE A 125 -2.26 13.23 -28.65
N SER A 126 -3.56 13.37 -28.89
CA SER A 126 -4.27 14.57 -28.47
C SER A 126 -4.47 14.55 -26.96
N THR A 127 -3.94 15.55 -26.25
CA THR A 127 -4.22 15.80 -24.82
C THR A 127 -5.73 15.81 -24.53
N LYS A 128 -6.55 16.19 -25.53
CA LYS A 128 -8.01 16.27 -25.41
C LYS A 128 -8.67 14.93 -25.09
N SER A 129 -8.12 13.79 -25.58
CA SER A 129 -8.71 12.47 -25.35
C SER A 129 -8.43 11.91 -23.96
N LEU A 130 -7.26 12.21 -23.35
CA LEU A 130 -6.87 11.72 -22.03
C LEU A 130 -7.31 12.65 -20.89
N ARG A 131 -7.52 13.95 -21.16
CA ARG A 131 -7.85 14.95 -20.14
C ARG A 131 -9.06 14.58 -19.26
N PRO A 132 -10.20 14.08 -19.79
CA PRO A 132 -11.33 13.67 -18.95
C PRO A 132 -10.96 12.51 -18.00
N ARG A 133 -10.16 11.53 -18.46
CA ARG A 133 -9.67 10.42 -17.63
C ARG A 133 -8.77 10.93 -16.51
N VAL A 134 -7.81 11.79 -16.83
CA VAL A 134 -6.90 12.40 -15.84
C VAL A 134 -7.66 13.23 -14.82
N LEU A 135 -8.63 14.04 -15.23
CA LEU A 135 -9.50 14.79 -14.31
C LEU A 135 -10.26 13.86 -13.38
N LYS A 136 -10.81 12.73 -13.88
CA LYS A 136 -11.49 11.74 -13.05
C LYS A 136 -10.55 11.11 -12.02
N SER A 137 -9.30 10.78 -12.40
CA SER A 137 -8.31 10.23 -11.48
C SER A 137 -7.90 11.26 -10.42
N LEU A 138 -7.70 12.53 -10.80
CA LEU A 138 -7.36 13.60 -9.87
C LEU A 138 -8.52 13.96 -8.93
N ALA A 139 -9.77 13.89 -9.38
CA ALA A 139 -10.95 14.15 -8.55
C ALA A 139 -11.05 13.18 -7.36
N ARG A 140 -10.63 11.93 -7.54
CA ARG A 140 -10.59 10.91 -6.46
C ARG A 140 -9.72 11.30 -5.28
N VAL A 141 -8.75 12.17 -5.52
CA VAL A 141 -7.79 12.66 -4.51
C VAL A 141 -7.92 14.16 -4.27
N ARG A 142 -9.03 14.77 -4.72
CA ARG A 142 -9.33 16.22 -4.56
C ARG A 142 -8.23 17.12 -5.13
N ALA A 143 -7.70 16.77 -6.32
CA ALA A 143 -6.55 17.42 -6.95
C ALA A 143 -6.81 17.84 -8.41
N GLU A 144 -8.05 17.86 -8.90
CA GLU A 144 -8.41 18.18 -10.30
C GLU A 144 -7.95 19.57 -10.75
N HIS A 145 -7.91 20.54 -9.81
CA HIS A 145 -7.46 21.92 -10.05
C HIS A 145 -5.95 22.01 -10.37
N LEU A 146 -5.21 20.91 -10.14
CA LEU A 146 -3.76 20.85 -10.36
C LEU A 146 -3.37 20.38 -11.76
N ILE A 147 -4.31 19.96 -12.61
CA ILE A 147 -4.03 19.26 -13.88
C ILE A 147 -3.06 20.02 -14.79
N ASP A 148 -3.15 21.35 -14.84
CA ASP A 148 -2.30 22.19 -15.67
C ASP A 148 -1.11 22.81 -14.90
N ARG A 149 -0.98 22.54 -13.59
CA ARG A 149 0.11 23.04 -12.77
C ARG A 149 1.42 22.30 -13.09
N ARG A 150 2.54 23.02 -13.01
CA ARG A 150 3.87 22.42 -13.12
C ARG A 150 4.17 21.62 -11.85
N LEU A 151 4.78 20.44 -12.00
CA LEU A 151 5.14 19.57 -10.86
C LEU A 151 6.02 20.31 -9.84
N GLY A 152 7.00 21.10 -10.31
CA GLY A 152 7.88 21.87 -9.45
C GLY A 152 7.22 23.05 -8.70
N ALA A 153 5.98 23.40 -9.05
CA ALA A 153 5.20 24.43 -8.38
C ALA A 153 4.16 23.88 -7.38
N LEU A 154 4.11 22.55 -7.21
CA LEU A 154 3.23 21.89 -6.26
C LEU A 154 3.85 21.89 -4.87
N SER A 155 3.01 22.03 -3.84
CA SER A 155 3.40 21.70 -2.46
C SER A 155 3.65 20.19 -2.32
N GLY A 156 4.35 19.76 -1.27
CA GLY A 156 4.59 18.35 -1.01
C GLY A 156 3.30 17.53 -0.98
N GLY A 157 2.26 18.01 -0.28
CA GLY A 157 0.97 17.33 -0.20
C GLY A 157 0.19 17.30 -1.52
N GLU A 158 0.25 18.37 -2.33
CA GLU A 158 -0.33 18.39 -3.67
C GLU A 158 0.36 17.36 -4.57
N LEU A 159 1.69 17.30 -4.56
CA LEU A 159 2.45 16.33 -5.33
C LEU A 159 2.10 14.89 -4.92
N GLN A 160 2.03 14.61 -3.62
CA GLN A 160 1.67 13.26 -3.13
C GLN A 160 0.26 12.85 -3.56
N ARG A 161 -0.72 13.76 -3.53
CA ARG A 161 -2.06 13.47 -4.08
C ARG A 161 -2.05 13.20 -5.57
N VAL A 162 -1.26 13.95 -6.35
CA VAL A 162 -1.08 13.70 -7.78
C VAL A 162 -0.45 12.33 -8.03
N LEU A 163 0.57 11.93 -7.26
CA LEU A 163 1.19 10.61 -7.35
C LEU A 163 0.23 9.49 -6.95
N LEU A 164 -0.57 9.72 -5.92
CA LEU A 164 -1.62 8.78 -5.52
C LEU A 164 -2.65 8.61 -6.65
N ALA A 165 -3.13 9.70 -7.25
CA ALA A 165 -4.06 9.65 -8.38
C ALA A 165 -3.48 8.86 -9.56
N LEU A 166 -2.19 9.02 -9.83
CA LEU A 166 -1.48 8.29 -10.88
C LEU A 166 -1.37 6.79 -10.56
N ALA A 167 -1.06 6.43 -9.30
CA ALA A 167 -0.99 5.05 -8.85
C ALA A 167 -2.36 4.34 -8.84
N LEU A 168 -3.45 5.12 -8.84
CA LEU A 168 -4.83 4.63 -8.90
C LEU A 168 -5.36 4.44 -10.33
N ASP A 169 -4.60 4.78 -11.35
CA ASP A 169 -5.01 4.66 -12.76
C ASP A 169 -3.97 3.90 -13.60
N PRO A 170 -4.31 2.67 -14.06
CA PRO A 170 -5.58 1.96 -13.88
C PRO A 170 -5.81 1.49 -12.44
N ALA A 171 -7.06 1.19 -12.15
CA ALA A 171 -7.48 0.70 -10.83
C ALA A 171 -6.60 -0.48 -10.37
N PRO A 172 -5.76 -0.31 -9.31
CA PRO A 172 -4.90 -1.37 -8.83
C PRO A 172 -5.66 -2.37 -7.96
N ASP A 173 -5.19 -3.61 -7.93
CA ASP A 173 -5.63 -4.63 -6.98
C ASP A 173 -4.93 -4.47 -5.62
N LEU A 174 -3.66 -4.06 -5.67
CA LEU A 174 -2.82 -3.79 -4.51
C LEU A 174 -2.18 -2.42 -4.66
N LEU A 175 -2.33 -1.57 -3.64
CA LEU A 175 -1.69 -0.26 -3.57
C LEU A 175 -0.55 -0.29 -2.56
N LEU A 176 0.64 0.04 -3.00
CA LEU A 176 1.84 0.15 -2.18
C LEU A 176 2.23 1.61 -2.00
N LEU A 177 2.33 2.05 -0.76
CA LEU A 177 2.65 3.43 -0.39
C LEU A 177 3.92 3.45 0.46
N ASP A 178 5.02 3.93 -0.10
CA ASP A 178 6.33 3.96 0.57
C ASP A 178 6.60 5.35 1.15
N GLU A 179 6.26 5.56 2.42
CA GLU A 179 6.40 6.84 3.14
C GLU A 179 5.88 8.05 2.32
N PRO A 180 4.65 7.99 1.81
CA PRO A 180 4.18 8.89 0.77
C PRO A 180 4.07 10.36 1.21
N VAL A 181 4.16 10.63 2.50
CA VAL A 181 3.93 11.97 3.08
C VAL A 181 5.18 12.57 3.74
N SER A 182 6.37 12.07 3.39
CA SER A 182 7.63 12.66 3.85
C SER A 182 7.74 14.12 3.41
N GLY A 183 7.87 15.04 4.39
CA GLY A 183 8.00 16.47 4.11
C GLY A 183 6.68 17.22 3.83
N VAL A 184 5.54 16.62 4.16
CA VAL A 184 4.20 17.23 4.10
C VAL A 184 3.86 17.81 5.48
N ASP A 185 3.16 18.94 5.51
CA ASP A 185 2.65 19.54 6.75
C ASP A 185 1.54 18.69 7.38
N GLN A 186 1.24 18.95 8.67
CA GLN A 186 0.29 18.16 9.46
C GLN A 186 -1.10 18.03 8.79
N ASN A 187 -1.60 19.13 8.22
CA ASN A 187 -2.93 19.13 7.58
C ASN A 187 -2.96 18.30 6.30
N GLY A 188 -1.90 18.40 5.50
CA GLY A 188 -1.75 17.59 4.28
C GLY A 188 -1.55 16.11 4.58
N LEU A 189 -0.86 15.80 5.68
CA LEU A 189 -0.66 14.46 6.20
C LEU A 189 -2.01 13.81 6.58
N GLU A 190 -2.79 14.47 7.42
CA GLU A 190 -4.12 14.00 7.85
C GLU A 190 -5.06 13.79 6.65
N LEU A 191 -5.10 14.77 5.71
CA LEU A 191 -5.89 14.66 4.50
C LEU A 191 -5.50 13.46 3.65
N PHE A 192 -4.19 13.17 3.53
CA PHE A 192 -3.71 12.02 2.76
C PHE A 192 -4.20 10.69 3.36
N TYR A 193 -4.10 10.54 4.69
CA TYR A 193 -4.59 9.33 5.36
C TYR A 193 -6.09 9.18 5.26
N GLN A 194 -6.85 10.27 5.35
CA GLN A 194 -8.31 10.26 5.12
C GLN A 194 -8.64 9.76 3.71
N LEU A 195 -7.97 10.31 2.69
CA LEU A 195 -8.15 9.87 1.30
C LEU A 195 -7.83 8.38 1.11
N VAL A 196 -6.74 7.88 1.71
CA VAL A 196 -6.38 6.46 1.64
C VAL A 196 -7.44 5.59 2.31
N ALA A 197 -8.00 6.03 3.46
CA ALA A 197 -9.07 5.33 4.16
C ALA A 197 -10.38 5.32 3.35
N GLU A 198 -10.74 6.44 2.70
CA GLU A 198 -11.90 6.53 1.79
C GLU A 198 -11.74 5.57 0.61
N LEU A 199 -10.59 5.59 -0.06
CA LEU A 199 -10.27 4.70 -1.19
C LEU A 199 -10.34 3.22 -0.82
N ARG A 200 -9.88 2.87 0.39
CA ARG A 200 -9.99 1.50 0.92
C ARG A 200 -11.46 1.07 1.06
N ALA A 201 -12.28 1.95 1.66
CA ALA A 201 -13.67 1.63 1.97
C ALA A 201 -14.56 1.53 0.73
N GLU A 202 -14.31 2.39 -0.27
CA GLU A 202 -15.14 2.47 -1.49
C GLU A 202 -14.84 1.35 -2.49
N GLU A 203 -13.61 0.87 -2.56
CA GLU A 203 -13.15 0.05 -3.68
C GLU A 203 -12.61 -1.33 -3.26
N ASP A 204 -12.77 -1.70 -1.99
CA ASP A 204 -12.34 -3.01 -1.43
C ASP A 204 -10.88 -3.36 -1.78
N ARG A 205 -9.97 -2.37 -1.70
CA ARG A 205 -8.57 -2.51 -2.11
C ARG A 205 -7.68 -2.98 -0.98
N ALA A 206 -6.72 -3.82 -1.32
CA ALA A 206 -5.60 -4.12 -0.45
C ALA A 206 -4.58 -2.96 -0.50
N ILE A 207 -4.20 -2.43 0.67
CA ILE A 207 -3.24 -1.33 0.76
C ILE A 207 -2.14 -1.71 1.75
N ILE A 208 -0.88 -1.55 1.33
CA ILE A 208 0.28 -1.60 2.22
C ILE A 208 0.88 -0.20 2.29
N LEU A 209 0.97 0.35 3.49
CA LEU A 209 1.50 1.68 3.76
C LEU A 209 2.71 1.60 4.69
N ILE A 210 3.87 2.08 4.25
CA ILE A 210 4.98 2.36 5.16
C ILE A 210 4.79 3.74 5.76
N SER A 211 4.84 3.82 7.08
CA SER A 211 4.71 5.08 7.81
C SER A 211 5.63 5.12 9.03
N HIS A 212 6.05 6.34 9.37
CA HIS A 212 6.72 6.67 10.62
C HIS A 212 5.81 7.38 11.62
N ASP A 213 4.62 7.82 11.19
CA ASP A 213 3.64 8.45 12.05
C ASP A 213 2.76 7.38 12.71
N LEU A 214 3.16 6.97 13.93
CA LEU A 214 2.48 5.92 14.67
C LEU A 214 1.07 6.34 15.11
N ASN A 215 0.80 7.63 15.30
CA ASN A 215 -0.53 8.13 15.69
C ASN A 215 -1.53 7.94 14.54
N LEU A 216 -1.14 8.29 13.32
CA LEU A 216 -1.98 8.09 12.15
C LEU A 216 -2.12 6.59 11.80
N VAL A 217 -1.07 5.81 12.00
CA VAL A 217 -1.15 4.35 11.88
C VAL A 217 -2.17 3.78 12.87
N ALA A 218 -2.12 4.20 14.16
CA ALA A 218 -3.07 3.76 15.17
C ALA A 218 -4.52 4.11 14.81
N LYS A 219 -4.73 5.27 14.19
CA LYS A 219 -6.06 5.79 13.83
C LYS A 219 -6.66 5.15 12.57
N TYR A 220 -5.83 4.88 11.56
CA TYR A 220 -6.32 4.54 10.21
C TYR A 220 -6.03 3.11 9.77
N ALA A 221 -5.03 2.42 10.34
CA ALA A 221 -4.68 1.08 9.93
C ALA A 221 -5.60 0.01 10.52
N ASP A 222 -5.91 -1.03 9.75
CA ASP A 222 -6.63 -2.23 10.22
C ASP A 222 -5.65 -3.25 10.77
N GLN A 223 -4.47 -3.34 10.13
CA GLN A 223 -3.39 -4.24 10.53
C GLN A 223 -2.07 -3.46 10.60
N VAL A 224 -1.25 -3.82 11.54
CA VAL A 224 0.10 -3.29 11.70
C VAL A 224 1.10 -4.43 11.70
N VAL A 225 2.18 -4.27 10.97
CA VAL A 225 3.31 -5.20 10.92
C VAL A 225 4.56 -4.45 11.33
N LEU A 226 5.17 -4.86 12.42
CA LEU A 226 6.47 -4.36 12.86
C LEU A 226 7.56 -5.22 12.23
N LEU A 227 8.33 -4.61 11.35
CA LEU A 227 9.48 -5.20 10.68
C LEU A 227 10.79 -4.67 11.29
N ASP A 228 11.68 -5.59 11.65
CA ASP A 228 13.07 -5.32 12.00
C ASP A 228 13.93 -6.52 11.55
N HIS A 229 14.33 -6.49 10.26
CA HIS A 229 14.99 -7.59 9.54
C HIS A 229 14.18 -8.90 9.47
N ALA A 230 13.15 -9.04 10.25
CA ALA A 230 12.12 -10.07 10.25
C ALA A 230 10.81 -9.47 10.79
N VAL A 231 9.69 -10.17 10.65
CA VAL A 231 8.45 -9.76 11.32
C VAL A 231 8.58 -10.00 12.82
N VAL A 232 8.61 -8.91 13.59
CA VAL A 232 8.70 -8.95 15.06
C VAL A 232 7.35 -9.24 15.68
N VAL A 233 6.32 -8.51 15.24
CA VAL A 233 4.93 -8.67 15.66
C VAL A 233 4.01 -8.17 14.55
N SER A 234 2.86 -8.79 14.41
CA SER A 234 1.78 -8.35 13.51
C SER A 234 0.43 -8.59 14.17
N GLY A 235 -0.53 -7.70 13.90
CA GLY A 235 -1.86 -7.75 14.48
C GLY A 235 -2.59 -6.43 14.30
N THR A 236 -3.67 -6.24 15.06
CA THR A 236 -4.35 -4.95 15.13
C THR A 236 -3.43 -3.86 15.71
N PRO A 237 -3.70 -2.57 15.45
CA PRO A 237 -2.91 -1.49 16.06
C PRO A 237 -2.80 -1.62 17.59
N ALA A 238 -3.89 -1.96 18.28
CA ALA A 238 -3.91 -2.13 19.74
C ALA A 238 -2.99 -3.27 20.20
N GLU A 239 -2.99 -4.41 19.51
CA GLU A 239 -2.12 -5.55 19.81
C GLU A 239 -0.65 -5.20 19.60
N VAL A 240 -0.32 -4.59 18.45
CA VAL A 240 1.08 -4.28 18.10
C VAL A 240 1.64 -3.17 18.99
N PHE A 241 0.89 -2.09 19.25
CA PHE A 241 1.38 -1.02 20.13
C PHE A 241 1.39 -1.41 21.61
N GLY A 242 0.56 -2.38 22.01
CA GLY A 242 0.60 -2.99 23.34
C GLY A 242 1.81 -3.90 23.59
N ASP A 243 2.40 -4.47 22.54
CA ASP A 243 3.48 -5.46 22.64
C ASP A 243 4.77 -4.88 23.22
N VAL A 244 5.39 -5.61 24.14
CA VAL A 244 6.64 -5.21 24.80
C VAL A 244 7.79 -5.01 23.80
N ARG A 245 7.82 -5.78 22.71
CA ARG A 245 8.85 -5.67 21.66
C ARG A 245 8.73 -4.36 20.90
N THR A 246 7.51 -3.91 20.61
CA THR A 246 7.23 -2.61 19.99
C THR A 246 7.70 -1.47 20.90
N LYS A 247 7.35 -1.53 22.19
CA LYS A 247 7.79 -0.54 23.21
C LYS A 247 9.31 -0.47 23.31
N LYS A 248 10.00 -1.59 23.18
CA LYS A 248 11.47 -1.67 23.22
C LYS A 248 12.10 -1.01 21.98
N ILE A 249 11.52 -1.20 20.79
CA ILE A 249 12.06 -0.70 19.52
C ILE A 249 11.84 0.83 19.39
N PHE A 250 10.64 1.31 19.74
CA PHE A 250 10.28 2.74 19.61
C PHE A 250 10.48 3.59 20.87
N GLY A 251 10.89 2.97 21.99
CA GLY A 251 11.04 3.62 23.27
C GLY A 251 9.74 3.73 24.07
N MET A 252 9.85 4.10 25.36
CA MET A 252 8.73 4.11 26.31
C MET A 252 7.56 5.04 25.96
N LEU A 253 7.76 6.01 25.08
CA LEU A 253 6.75 7.03 24.73
C LEU A 253 5.63 6.51 23.78
N ALA A 254 5.83 5.38 23.12
CA ALA A 254 4.87 4.86 22.14
C ALA A 254 3.69 4.08 22.75
N GLY A 255 3.68 3.80 24.06
CA GLY A 255 2.85 2.71 24.58
C GLY A 255 1.48 3.08 25.14
N ALA A 256 1.32 4.19 25.85
CA ALA A 256 0.06 4.49 26.55
C ALA A 256 -0.90 5.28 25.64
N ASP A 257 -0.41 6.34 25.02
CA ASP A 257 -1.25 7.23 24.19
C ASP A 257 -1.71 6.54 22.91
N LEU A 258 -0.86 5.69 22.30
CA LEU A 258 -1.19 4.99 21.05
C LEU A 258 -2.20 3.84 21.27
N GLN A 259 -2.19 3.20 22.44
CA GLN A 259 -3.21 2.19 22.78
C GLN A 259 -4.59 2.83 22.98
N GLU A 260 -4.66 4.00 23.60
CA GLU A 260 -5.89 4.74 23.84
C GLU A 260 -6.48 5.25 22.52
N MET A 261 -5.63 5.79 21.63
CA MET A 261 -6.05 6.20 20.28
C MET A 261 -6.51 5.03 19.39
N ALA A 262 -5.90 3.85 19.51
CA ALA A 262 -6.30 2.66 18.77
C ALA A 262 -7.60 2.06 19.28
N ALA A 263 -7.94 2.26 20.56
CA ALA A 263 -9.21 1.83 21.14
C ALA A 263 -10.39 2.71 20.71
N ASP A 264 -10.14 3.99 20.42
CA ASP A 264 -11.13 4.98 19.94
C ASP A 264 -11.33 4.97 18.42
N ALA A 265 -10.61 4.13 17.68
CA ALA A 265 -10.76 4.01 16.23
C ALA A 265 -12.19 3.53 15.89
N PRO A 266 -12.89 4.17 14.93
CA PRO A 266 -14.27 3.84 14.62
C PRO A 266 -14.42 2.38 14.20
N ALA A 267 -15.40 1.69 14.81
CA ALA A 267 -15.69 0.25 14.69
C ALA A 267 -16.09 -0.24 13.27
N ALA A 268 -15.74 0.43 12.21
CA ALA A 268 -15.96 0.02 10.82
C ALA A 268 -15.18 -1.26 10.44
N ALA A 269 -14.19 -1.66 11.25
CA ALA A 269 -13.34 -2.83 11.02
C ALA A 269 -13.86 -4.13 11.68
N GLN A 270 -14.91 -4.09 12.51
CA GLN A 270 -15.31 -5.24 13.33
C GLN A 270 -16.43 -6.13 12.76
N SER A 271 -16.97 -5.83 11.58
CA SER A 271 -18.13 -6.57 11.06
C SER A 271 -17.88 -7.27 9.72
N LYS A 272 -16.95 -8.22 9.68
CA LYS A 272 -17.09 -9.43 8.82
C LYS A 272 -16.31 -10.56 9.49
N GLY A 273 -17.02 -11.22 10.43
CA GLY A 273 -16.48 -12.36 11.16
C GLY A 273 -16.03 -13.47 10.22
N MET A 274 -14.86 -14.03 10.50
CA MET A 274 -14.40 -15.28 9.94
C MET A 274 -15.46 -16.38 10.13
N PRO A 275 -15.73 -17.23 9.13
CA PRO A 275 -16.46 -18.46 9.37
C PRO A 275 -15.59 -19.35 10.28
N LYS A 276 -16.16 -19.74 11.43
CA LYS A 276 -15.58 -20.73 12.33
C LYS A 276 -15.39 -22.02 11.54
N GLN A 277 -14.15 -22.48 11.45
CA GLN A 277 -13.87 -23.84 11.02
C GLN A 277 -14.42 -24.78 12.12
N GLU A 278 -15.48 -25.51 11.79
CA GLU A 278 -15.95 -26.65 12.58
C GLU A 278 -14.85 -27.70 12.60
N ARG A 279 -14.33 -27.95 13.79
CA ARG A 279 -13.56 -29.16 14.09
C ARG A 279 -14.52 -30.34 14.00
N THR A 280 -14.46 -31.09 12.93
CA THR A 280 -15.03 -32.46 12.91
C THR A 280 -14.09 -33.36 13.67
N GLU A 281 -14.38 -33.56 14.94
CA GLU A 281 -13.93 -34.73 15.68
C GLU A 281 -14.60 -35.98 15.06
N LYS A 282 -13.81 -36.82 14.44
CA LYS A 282 -14.21 -38.21 14.14
C LYS A 282 -13.97 -39.00 15.39
N GLU A 283 -15.02 -39.26 16.15
CA GLU A 283 -15.07 -40.37 17.08
C GLU A 283 -15.01 -41.68 16.31
N SER A 284 -13.98 -42.43 16.56
CA SER A 284 -13.88 -43.85 16.29
C SER A 284 -14.75 -44.60 17.30
N GLY A 285 -15.79 -45.21 16.84
CA GLY A 285 -16.59 -46.18 17.58
C GLY A 285 -16.44 -47.55 16.93
N GLU A 286 -15.76 -48.43 17.65
CA GLU A 286 -15.77 -49.88 17.42
C GLU A 286 -17.20 -50.43 17.49
N MET A 287 -17.54 -51.42 16.71
CA MET A 287 -17.95 -52.76 17.11
C MET A 287 -18.62 -53.54 15.96
N HIS A 288 -18.14 -54.73 15.89
CA HIS A 288 -18.67 -55.99 15.26
C HIS A 288 -18.44 -56.17 13.78
#